data_0b1263f9e529aafe0217b69001511103
#
_entry.id   0b1263f9e529aafe0217b69001511103
#
_cell.length_a   1.000
_cell.length_b   1.000
_cell.length_c   1.000
_cell.angle_alpha   90.00
_cell.angle_beta   90.00
_cell.angle_gamma   90.00
#
_symmetry.space_group_name_H-M   'P 1'
#
loop_
_entity.id
_entity.type
_entity.pdbx_description
1 polymer ?
#
loop_
_entity_poly.entity_id
_entity_poly.type
_entity_poly.pdbx_seq_one_letter_code
_entity_poly.pdbx_strand_id
1 'polypeptide(L)'
;MAGEIIGTSDAPRWLQRLGHFIDHFNPGRFLLWKINFAVVTYTAIVCLIDNHDIKGTKFVELNGAMLLSAVIGLLLIFRNSSAYERWWEARKLWGQLVNESRNLAIKTRCYADSLNDSQRLEFAKLISGFAFALKEHLRCQRDPGLLSALSIPDNEQHIPSAIAQEVYKKLKTWRKDGVIDQWEQLQLDLHAKTLMDICGSTERILKSPIAGSYKLLLWLGLLLNVACLPWFLVPSFHFWSIPMMLISSYFIFGIELLAEEVERPFDPLPNDLPLEAICATIKQSVEESLEVVIS
;
A
#
# COMPACT_ATOMS: atom_id res chain seq x y z
N MET A 1 10.65 -21.94 -21.82
CA MET A 1 9.96 -22.23 -23.11
C MET A 1 8.54 -22.66 -22.78
N ALA A 2 7.60 -21.78 -22.93
CA ALA A 2 6.15 -21.88 -23.04
C ALA A 2 5.59 -20.58 -22.44
N GLY A 3 4.89 -19.72 -23.13
CA GLY A 3 4.35 -19.63 -24.44
C GLY A 3 3.99 -18.18 -24.70
N GLU A 4 4.52 -17.67 -25.75
CA GLU A 4 3.90 -16.57 -26.50
C GLU A 4 2.61 -17.11 -27.09
N ILE A 5 1.48 -16.73 -26.56
CA ILE A 5 0.21 -16.99 -27.22
C ILE A 5 -0.68 -15.74 -27.06
N ILE A 6 -0.99 -15.17 -28.22
CA ILE A 6 -2.08 -14.29 -28.60
C ILE A 6 -1.89 -12.79 -28.29
N GLY A 7 -1.69 -12.04 -29.36
CA GLY A 7 -1.77 -10.58 -29.40
C GLY A 7 -3.14 -10.09 -28.90
N THR A 8 -3.13 -9.32 -27.83
CA THR A 8 -4.30 -8.86 -27.07
C THR A 8 -4.92 -7.58 -27.60
N SER A 9 -4.67 -7.18 -28.86
CA SER A 9 -5.21 -5.93 -29.40
C SER A 9 -6.70 -5.98 -29.81
N ASP A 10 -7.26 -7.17 -30.06
CA ASP A 10 -8.61 -7.33 -30.58
C ASP A 10 -9.62 -8.00 -29.60
N ALA A 11 -9.21 -8.28 -28.38
CA ALA A 11 -10.11 -8.85 -27.39
C ALA A 11 -11.12 -7.78 -26.90
N PRO A 12 -12.42 -8.10 -26.80
CA PRO A 12 -13.42 -7.16 -26.29
C PRO A 12 -13.05 -6.66 -24.91
N ARG A 13 -13.32 -5.39 -24.61
CA ARG A 13 -12.92 -4.68 -23.40
C ARG A 13 -13.26 -5.41 -22.09
N TRP A 14 -14.30 -6.24 -22.09
CA TRP A 14 -14.65 -7.05 -20.92
C TRP A 14 -13.68 -8.23 -20.70
N LEU A 15 -13.16 -8.85 -21.80
CA LEU A 15 -12.13 -9.89 -21.73
C LEU A 15 -10.77 -9.33 -21.30
N GLN A 16 -10.42 -8.12 -21.74
CA GLN A 16 -9.22 -7.42 -21.27
C GLN A 16 -9.34 -7.08 -19.77
N ARG A 17 -10.52 -6.68 -19.31
CA ARG A 17 -10.81 -6.48 -17.88
C ARG A 17 -10.78 -7.77 -17.08
N LEU A 18 -11.27 -8.87 -17.64
CA LEU A 18 -11.16 -10.21 -17.05
C LEU A 18 -9.71 -10.71 -17.00
N GLY A 19 -8.93 -10.48 -18.05
CA GLY A 19 -7.49 -10.77 -18.06
C GLY A 19 -6.77 -10.00 -16.97
N HIS A 20 -6.97 -8.68 -16.88
CA HIS A 20 -6.47 -7.86 -15.79
C HIS A 20 -6.95 -8.34 -14.42
N PHE A 21 -8.17 -8.85 -14.31
CA PHE A 21 -8.71 -9.38 -13.06
C PHE A 21 -8.08 -10.74 -12.68
N ILE A 22 -7.64 -11.52 -13.68
CA ILE A 22 -6.98 -12.82 -13.49
C ILE A 22 -5.48 -12.65 -13.22
N ASP A 23 -4.81 -11.68 -13.87
CA ASP A 23 -3.39 -11.38 -13.68
C ASP A 23 -3.09 -10.80 -12.28
N HIS A 24 -4.10 -10.25 -11.61
CA HIS A 24 -4.04 -9.84 -10.20
C HIS A 24 -4.29 -11.02 -9.24
N PHE A 25 -3.88 -12.24 -9.63
CA PHE A 25 -3.97 -13.43 -8.77
C PHE A 25 -2.89 -13.37 -7.67
N ASN A 26 -3.20 -12.62 -6.63
CA ASN A 26 -2.37 -12.42 -5.46
C ASN A 26 -2.24 -13.73 -4.63
N PRO A 27 -1.09 -14.02 -4.01
CA PRO A 27 -0.89 -15.16 -3.10
C PRO A 27 -1.97 -15.29 -2.01
N GLY A 28 -2.55 -14.18 -1.56
CA GLY A 28 -3.70 -14.16 -0.63
C GLY A 28 -4.93 -14.91 -1.15
N ARG A 29 -5.18 -14.90 -2.47
CA ARG A 29 -6.30 -15.66 -3.07
C ARG A 29 -6.10 -17.17 -3.00
N PHE A 30 -4.87 -17.65 -3.09
CA PHE A 30 -4.58 -19.07 -2.92
C PHE A 30 -4.86 -19.54 -1.48
N LEU A 31 -4.59 -18.70 -0.50
CA LEU A 31 -4.96 -18.96 0.90
C LEU A 31 -6.48 -18.97 1.07
N LEU A 32 -7.21 -18.03 0.47
CA LEU A 32 -8.68 -18.01 0.47
C LEU A 32 -9.28 -19.32 -0.06
N TRP A 33 -8.77 -19.84 -1.17
CA TRP A 33 -9.26 -21.09 -1.74
C TRP A 33 -9.03 -22.28 -0.81
N LYS A 34 -7.88 -22.37 -0.14
CA LYS A 34 -7.59 -23.40 0.85
C LYS A 34 -8.56 -23.32 2.05
N ILE A 35 -8.76 -22.11 2.57
CA ILE A 35 -9.69 -21.87 3.68
C ILE A 35 -11.11 -22.27 3.28
N ASN A 36 -11.58 -21.80 2.12
CA ASN A 36 -12.94 -22.13 1.64
C ASN A 36 -13.12 -23.63 1.40
N PHE A 37 -12.13 -24.32 0.85
CA PHE A 37 -12.18 -25.77 0.69
C PHE A 37 -12.27 -26.50 2.04
N ALA A 38 -11.48 -26.08 3.03
CA ALA A 38 -11.55 -26.64 4.38
C ALA A 38 -12.93 -26.40 5.04
N VAL A 39 -13.49 -25.20 4.89
CA VAL A 39 -14.82 -24.84 5.42
C VAL A 39 -15.92 -25.66 4.77
N VAL A 40 -15.90 -25.83 3.44
CA VAL A 40 -16.88 -26.66 2.72
C VAL A 40 -16.80 -28.10 3.16
N THR A 41 -15.58 -28.64 3.24
CA THR A 41 -15.37 -30.03 3.71
C THR A 41 -15.89 -30.23 5.15
N TYR A 42 -15.57 -29.30 6.04
CA TYR A 42 -16.05 -29.31 7.41
C TYR A 42 -17.58 -29.24 7.49
N THR A 43 -18.19 -28.32 6.73
CA THR A 43 -19.67 -28.19 6.69
C THR A 43 -20.33 -29.45 6.15
N ALA A 44 -19.73 -30.08 5.12
CA ALA A 44 -20.25 -31.36 4.60
C ALA A 44 -20.20 -32.49 5.66
N ILE A 45 -19.10 -32.54 6.45
CA ILE A 45 -19.00 -33.48 7.57
C ILE A 45 -20.11 -33.22 8.61
N VAL A 46 -20.36 -31.96 8.99
CA VAL A 46 -21.42 -31.59 9.92
C VAL A 46 -22.80 -32.00 9.36
N CYS A 47 -23.06 -31.81 8.07
CA CYS A 47 -24.28 -32.26 7.41
C CYS A 47 -24.45 -33.80 7.49
N LEU A 48 -23.39 -34.57 7.33
CA LEU A 48 -23.45 -36.04 7.45
C LEU A 48 -23.73 -36.49 8.89
N ILE A 49 -23.15 -35.81 9.87
CA ILE A 49 -23.38 -36.07 11.30
C ILE A 49 -24.83 -35.79 11.68
N ASP A 50 -25.38 -34.66 11.23
CA ASP A 50 -26.79 -34.29 11.50
C ASP A 50 -27.77 -35.29 10.87
N ASN A 51 -27.50 -35.74 9.64
CA ASN A 51 -28.35 -36.70 8.91
C ASN A 51 -28.37 -38.11 9.57
N HIS A 52 -27.35 -38.47 10.36
CA HIS A 52 -27.28 -39.71 11.10
C HIS A 52 -27.97 -39.66 12.47
N ASP A 53 -28.70 -38.60 12.80
CA ASP A 53 -29.55 -38.43 14.01
C ASP A 53 -28.80 -38.78 15.31
N ILE A 54 -27.53 -38.36 15.41
CA ILE A 54 -26.69 -38.55 16.59
C ILE A 54 -27.28 -37.69 17.71
N LYS A 55 -28.03 -38.35 18.61
CA LYS A 55 -28.69 -37.70 19.75
C LYS A 55 -27.70 -36.89 20.57
N GLY A 56 -27.89 -35.59 20.62
CA GLY A 56 -27.05 -34.66 21.38
C GLY A 56 -26.49 -33.47 20.58
N THR A 57 -26.66 -33.44 19.26
CA THR A 57 -26.11 -32.37 18.38
C THR A 57 -27.03 -31.17 18.16
N LYS A 58 -28.23 -31.14 18.81
CA LYS A 58 -29.08 -29.95 18.75
C LYS A 58 -28.49 -28.83 19.58
N PHE A 59 -27.44 -28.25 19.05
CA PHE A 59 -26.77 -27.11 19.67
C PHE A 59 -27.46 -25.80 19.23
N VAL A 60 -27.91 -25.06 20.24
CA VAL A 60 -28.14 -23.62 20.28
C VAL A 60 -29.06 -23.05 19.18
N GLU A 61 -29.99 -22.26 19.58
CA GLU A 61 -30.91 -21.52 18.72
C GLU A 61 -30.13 -20.56 17.77
N LEU A 62 -30.60 -20.38 16.55
CA LEU A 62 -30.07 -19.52 15.49
C LEU A 62 -29.72 -18.09 15.98
N ASN A 63 -30.40 -17.62 17.03
CA ASN A 63 -30.19 -16.33 17.64
C ASN A 63 -28.73 -16.12 18.19
N GLY A 64 -28.09 -17.17 18.73
CA GLY A 64 -26.73 -17.11 19.22
C GLY A 64 -25.69 -16.93 18.10
N ALA A 65 -25.91 -17.60 16.97
CA ALA A 65 -25.04 -17.43 15.77
C ALA A 65 -25.15 -16.03 15.18
N MET A 66 -26.36 -15.46 15.15
CA MET A 66 -26.55 -14.08 14.66
C MET A 66 -25.82 -13.07 15.52
N LEU A 67 -25.87 -13.19 16.84
CA LEU A 67 -25.13 -12.30 17.75
C LEU A 67 -23.62 -12.39 17.54
N LEU A 68 -23.06 -13.60 17.49
CA LEU A 68 -21.64 -13.81 17.26
C LEU A 68 -21.21 -13.21 15.91
N SER A 69 -21.94 -13.49 14.84
CA SER A 69 -21.66 -12.96 13.51
C SER A 69 -21.79 -11.44 13.45
N ALA A 70 -22.73 -10.84 14.15
CA ALA A 70 -22.89 -9.38 14.23
C ALA A 70 -21.69 -8.70 14.93
N VAL A 71 -21.22 -9.28 16.03
CA VAL A 71 -20.02 -8.77 16.74
C VAL A 71 -18.79 -8.85 15.85
N ILE A 72 -18.59 -9.96 15.16
CA ILE A 72 -17.45 -10.15 14.25
C ILE A 72 -17.57 -9.21 13.06
N GLY A 73 -18.75 -9.04 12.49
CA GLY A 73 -18.99 -8.08 11.42
C GLY A 73 -18.61 -6.64 11.82
N LEU A 74 -18.95 -6.24 13.06
CA LEU A 74 -18.56 -4.93 13.59
C LEU A 74 -17.05 -4.82 13.75
N LEU A 75 -16.37 -5.84 14.25
CA LEU A 75 -14.91 -5.87 14.36
C LEU A 75 -14.23 -5.78 13.00
N LEU A 76 -14.76 -6.47 11.98
CA LEU A 76 -14.26 -6.38 10.60
C LEU A 76 -14.41 -4.98 10.00
N ILE A 77 -15.54 -4.30 10.29
CA ILE A 77 -15.74 -2.91 9.84
C ILE A 77 -14.66 -2.00 10.42
N PHE A 78 -14.42 -2.05 11.73
CA PHE A 78 -13.36 -1.27 12.36
C PHE A 78 -11.98 -1.62 11.84
N ARG A 79 -11.70 -2.90 11.61
CA ARG A 79 -10.45 -3.39 11.06
C ARG A 79 -10.18 -2.82 9.66
N ASN A 80 -11.18 -2.92 8.80
CA ASN A 80 -11.08 -2.43 7.43
C ASN A 80 -10.96 -0.90 7.38
N SER A 81 -11.73 -0.17 8.19
CA SER A 81 -11.63 1.30 8.29
C SER A 81 -10.23 1.73 8.71
N SER A 82 -9.66 1.09 9.73
CA SER A 82 -8.31 1.43 10.21
C SER A 82 -7.22 1.13 9.18
N ALA A 83 -7.35 0.03 8.42
CA ALA A 83 -6.42 -0.29 7.33
C ALA A 83 -6.51 0.74 6.20
N TYR A 84 -7.74 1.09 5.80
CA TYR A 84 -7.99 2.09 4.76
C TYR A 84 -7.49 3.48 5.15
N GLU A 85 -7.67 3.92 6.40
CA GLU A 85 -7.16 5.21 6.90
C GLU A 85 -5.64 5.31 6.77
N ARG A 86 -4.91 4.24 7.06
CA ARG A 86 -3.44 4.17 6.90
C ARG A 86 -3.04 4.31 5.43
N TRP A 87 -3.69 3.58 4.56
CA TRP A 87 -3.45 3.65 3.11
C TRP A 87 -3.74 5.04 2.57
N TRP A 88 -4.86 5.63 3.01
CA TRP A 88 -5.28 6.96 2.59
C TRP A 88 -4.34 8.07 3.09
N GLU A 89 -3.85 7.95 4.33
CA GLU A 89 -2.82 8.85 4.85
C GLU A 89 -1.54 8.76 4.02
N ALA A 90 -1.05 7.57 3.74
CA ALA A 90 0.11 7.34 2.90
C ALA A 90 -0.08 7.93 1.49
N ARG A 91 -1.26 7.74 0.89
CA ARG A 91 -1.61 8.31 -0.42
C ARG A 91 -1.58 9.83 -0.43
N LYS A 92 -2.10 10.47 0.62
CA LYS A 92 -2.07 11.94 0.77
C LYS A 92 -0.64 12.46 0.89
N LEU A 93 0.21 11.82 1.70
CA LEU A 93 1.60 12.21 1.88
C LEU A 93 2.40 12.11 0.58
N TRP A 94 2.22 11.05 -0.19
CA TRP A 94 2.85 10.92 -1.51
C TRP A 94 2.30 11.93 -2.53
N GLY A 95 1.02 12.26 -2.47
CA GLY A 95 0.46 13.37 -3.25
C GLY A 95 1.04 14.73 -2.86
N GLN A 96 1.28 14.96 -1.57
CA GLN A 96 1.95 16.15 -1.08
C GLN A 96 3.41 16.20 -1.56
N LEU A 97 4.13 15.06 -1.56
CA LEU A 97 5.50 15.00 -2.08
C LEU A 97 5.58 15.45 -3.55
N VAL A 98 4.64 15.02 -4.39
CA VAL A 98 4.55 15.47 -5.79
C VAL A 98 4.42 17.00 -5.86
N ASN A 99 3.53 17.57 -5.07
CA ASN A 99 3.28 19.02 -5.08
C ASN A 99 4.48 19.81 -4.56
N GLU A 100 5.09 19.37 -3.46
CA GLU A 100 6.24 20.05 -2.85
C GLU A 100 7.47 19.98 -3.75
N SER A 101 7.76 18.85 -4.37
CA SER A 101 8.82 18.67 -5.35
C SER A 101 8.65 19.61 -6.56
N ARG A 102 7.41 19.69 -7.07
CA ARG A 102 7.07 20.59 -8.18
C ARG A 102 7.21 22.05 -7.80
N ASN A 103 6.68 22.45 -6.63
CA ASN A 103 6.79 23.83 -6.16
C ASN A 103 8.26 24.24 -5.90
N LEU A 104 9.08 23.34 -5.35
CA LEU A 104 10.50 23.56 -5.16
C LEU A 104 11.19 23.80 -6.50
N ALA A 105 10.92 22.99 -7.52
CA ALA A 105 11.49 23.13 -8.85
C ALA A 105 11.05 24.44 -9.53
N ILE A 106 9.75 24.76 -9.51
CA ILE A 106 9.21 26.00 -10.10
C ILE A 106 9.82 27.23 -9.45
N LYS A 107 9.83 27.28 -8.11
CA LYS A 107 10.40 28.42 -7.38
C LYS A 107 11.91 28.55 -7.62
N THR A 108 12.64 27.45 -7.70
CA THR A 108 14.07 27.45 -8.05
C THR A 108 14.27 28.06 -9.44
N ARG A 109 13.46 27.72 -10.42
CA ARG A 109 13.52 28.28 -11.77
C ARG A 109 13.24 29.78 -11.79
N CYS A 110 12.31 30.24 -10.94
CA CYS A 110 11.91 31.66 -10.89
C CYS A 110 12.88 32.55 -10.10
N TYR A 111 13.46 32.02 -9.01
CA TYR A 111 14.31 32.80 -8.11
C TYR A 111 15.80 32.71 -8.46
N ALA A 112 16.24 31.58 -8.95
CA ALA A 112 17.63 31.31 -9.29
C ALA A 112 17.82 31.19 -10.82
N ASP A 113 17.34 32.16 -11.57
CA ASP A 113 17.38 32.21 -13.03
C ASP A 113 18.80 32.26 -13.61
N SER A 114 19.76 32.76 -12.85
CA SER A 114 21.20 32.83 -13.21
C SER A 114 21.90 31.46 -13.14
N LEU A 115 21.25 30.41 -12.67
CA LEU A 115 21.85 29.07 -12.66
C LEU A 115 22.06 28.56 -14.09
N ASN A 116 23.23 27.95 -14.30
CA ASN A 116 23.52 27.25 -15.55
C ASN A 116 22.80 25.86 -15.60
N ASP A 117 22.73 25.28 -16.81
CA ASP A 117 22.01 24.01 -17.03
C ASP A 117 22.56 22.84 -16.19
N SER A 118 23.89 22.82 -15.95
CA SER A 118 24.53 21.81 -15.11
C SER A 118 24.07 21.91 -13.65
N GLN A 119 23.96 23.11 -13.11
CA GLN A 119 23.49 23.35 -11.74
C GLN A 119 21.99 23.02 -11.58
N ARG A 120 21.20 23.38 -12.59
CA ARG A 120 19.77 23.00 -12.64
C ARG A 120 19.61 21.50 -12.69
N LEU A 121 20.38 20.82 -13.54
CA LEU A 121 20.34 19.36 -13.66
C LEU A 121 20.74 18.67 -12.34
N GLU A 122 21.79 19.15 -11.68
CA GLU A 122 22.23 18.63 -10.41
C GLU A 122 21.13 18.76 -9.34
N PHE A 123 20.48 19.93 -9.27
CA PHE A 123 19.37 20.16 -8.33
C PHE A 123 18.13 19.35 -8.67
N ALA A 124 17.80 19.19 -9.95
CA ALA A 124 16.74 18.33 -10.42
C ALA A 124 16.96 16.88 -10.01
N LYS A 125 18.20 16.38 -10.12
CA LYS A 125 18.58 15.04 -9.64
C LYS A 125 18.37 14.88 -8.13
N LEU A 126 18.68 15.89 -7.32
CA LEU A 126 18.47 15.85 -5.88
C LEU A 126 16.97 15.78 -5.53
N ILE A 127 16.14 16.65 -6.14
CA ILE A 127 14.69 16.66 -5.86
C ILE A 127 14.05 15.35 -6.28
N SER A 128 14.29 14.88 -7.50
CA SER A 128 13.72 13.61 -7.98
C SER A 128 14.31 12.42 -7.24
N GLY A 129 15.62 12.43 -6.99
CA GLY A 129 16.33 11.39 -6.25
C GLY A 129 15.81 11.21 -4.82
N PHE A 130 15.35 12.29 -4.17
CA PHE A 130 14.70 12.19 -2.86
C PHE A 130 13.47 11.27 -2.89
N ALA A 131 12.62 11.39 -3.91
CA ALA A 131 11.42 10.53 -4.03
C ALA A 131 11.79 9.06 -4.24
N PHE A 132 12.76 8.75 -5.10
CA PHE A 132 13.26 7.39 -5.29
C PHE A 132 13.92 6.85 -4.01
N ALA A 133 14.74 7.65 -3.34
CA ALA A 133 15.38 7.26 -2.09
C ALA A 133 14.35 6.99 -0.98
N LEU A 134 13.31 7.81 -0.87
CA LEU A 134 12.22 7.58 0.08
C LEU A 134 11.48 6.27 -0.21
N LYS A 135 11.18 5.98 -1.48
CA LYS A 135 10.58 4.72 -1.90
C LYS A 135 11.43 3.51 -1.46
N GLU A 136 12.72 3.53 -1.78
CA GLU A 136 13.64 2.45 -1.40
C GLU A 136 13.78 2.31 0.12
N HIS A 137 13.86 3.45 0.83
CA HIS A 137 13.92 3.47 2.29
C HIS A 137 12.70 2.81 2.95
N LEU A 138 11.48 3.13 2.47
CA LEU A 138 10.23 2.56 2.98
C LEU A 138 10.08 1.06 2.67
N ARG A 139 10.72 0.57 1.59
CA ARG A 139 10.78 -0.85 1.22
C ARG A 139 11.96 -1.59 1.83
N CYS A 140 12.77 -0.93 2.66
CA CYS A 140 14.02 -1.48 3.20
C CYS A 140 14.98 -1.98 2.11
N GLN A 141 14.98 -1.31 0.95
CA GLN A 141 15.84 -1.59 -0.19
C GLN A 141 16.89 -0.49 -0.35
N ARG A 142 17.94 -0.77 -1.12
CA ARG A 142 18.97 0.20 -1.49
C ARG A 142 19.24 0.07 -2.97
N ASP A 143 19.28 1.20 -3.66
CA ASP A 143 19.70 1.28 -5.05
C ASP A 143 21.10 1.92 -5.15
N PRO A 144 22.16 1.11 -5.39
CA PRO A 144 23.51 1.62 -5.55
C PRO A 144 23.67 2.59 -6.74
N GLY A 145 22.83 2.41 -7.79
CA GLY A 145 22.83 3.29 -8.96
C GLY A 145 22.38 4.71 -8.59
N LEU A 146 21.34 4.83 -7.78
CA LEU A 146 20.84 6.10 -7.27
C LEU A 146 21.90 6.80 -6.40
N LEU A 147 22.57 6.08 -5.51
CA LEU A 147 23.61 6.63 -4.63
C LEU A 147 24.79 7.17 -5.42
N SER A 148 25.28 6.42 -6.40
CA SER A 148 26.38 6.84 -7.27
C SER A 148 26.00 8.06 -8.13
N ALA A 149 24.77 8.09 -8.68
CA ALA A 149 24.28 9.23 -9.49
C ALA A 149 24.15 10.53 -8.68
N LEU A 150 23.92 10.44 -7.37
CA LEU A 150 23.80 11.58 -6.46
C LEU A 150 25.09 11.87 -5.68
N SER A 151 26.16 11.11 -5.90
CA SER A 151 27.44 11.21 -5.17
C SER A 151 27.27 11.08 -3.64
N ILE A 152 26.33 10.24 -3.20
CA ILE A 152 26.08 10.00 -1.78
C ILE A 152 26.93 8.79 -1.33
N PRO A 153 27.62 8.88 -0.19
CA PRO A 153 28.42 7.78 0.33
C PRO A 153 27.57 6.56 0.68
N ASP A 154 28.04 5.36 0.36
CA ASP A 154 27.33 4.09 0.64
C ASP A 154 27.17 3.79 2.14
N ASN A 155 27.94 4.43 3.01
CA ASN A 155 27.87 4.25 4.46
C ASN A 155 26.75 5.06 5.13
N GLU A 156 26.04 5.91 4.39
CA GLU A 156 24.88 6.64 4.93
C GLU A 156 23.74 5.69 5.30
N GLN A 157 23.29 5.78 6.55
CA GLN A 157 22.21 4.94 7.05
C GLN A 157 20.83 5.43 6.58
N HIS A 158 20.66 6.75 6.48
CA HIS A 158 19.40 7.40 6.15
C HIS A 158 19.52 8.23 4.87
N ILE A 159 19.37 7.57 3.72
CA ILE A 159 19.57 8.16 2.40
C ILE A 159 18.68 9.40 2.15
N PRO A 160 17.36 9.39 2.45
CA PRO A 160 16.55 10.60 2.28
C PRO A 160 17.08 11.82 3.02
N SER A 161 17.58 11.63 4.26
CA SER A 161 18.19 12.73 5.02
C SER A 161 19.49 13.26 4.39
N ALA A 162 20.31 12.36 3.85
CA ALA A 162 21.54 12.76 3.16
C ALA A 162 21.23 13.61 1.92
N ILE A 163 20.22 13.22 1.13
CA ILE A 163 19.78 14.01 -0.03
C ILE A 163 19.22 15.37 0.41
N ALA A 164 18.38 15.42 1.43
CA ALA A 164 17.85 16.67 1.96
C ALA A 164 18.97 17.59 2.45
N GLN A 165 20.02 17.04 3.06
CA GLN A 165 21.18 17.80 3.47
C GLN A 165 21.92 18.43 2.27
N GLU A 166 22.05 17.71 1.15
CA GLU A 166 22.64 18.27 -0.09
C GLU A 166 21.75 19.38 -0.67
N VAL A 167 20.42 19.24 -0.64
CA VAL A 167 19.49 20.32 -1.02
C VAL A 167 19.75 21.56 -0.18
N TYR A 168 19.83 21.47 1.16
CA TYR A 168 20.13 22.60 2.02
C TYR A 168 21.51 23.22 1.78
N LYS A 169 22.54 22.41 1.50
CA LYS A 169 23.87 22.89 1.13
C LYS A 169 23.84 23.72 -0.15
N LYS A 170 23.09 23.27 -1.15
CA LYS A 170 22.92 24.02 -2.42
C LYS A 170 22.25 25.37 -2.18
N LEU A 171 21.13 25.41 -1.47
CA LEU A 171 20.43 26.66 -1.13
C LEU A 171 21.33 27.61 -0.36
N LYS A 172 22.12 27.12 0.60
CA LYS A 172 23.09 27.93 1.33
C LYS A 172 24.21 28.48 0.44
N THR A 173 24.69 27.68 -0.51
CA THR A 173 25.73 28.09 -1.47
C THR A 173 25.18 29.17 -2.39
N TRP A 174 24.04 29.01 -2.99
CA TRP A 174 23.38 29.98 -3.87
C TRP A 174 23.15 31.34 -3.19
N ARG A 175 22.79 31.32 -1.90
CA ARG A 175 22.67 32.56 -1.13
C ARG A 175 24.04 33.25 -0.95
N LYS A 176 25.12 32.49 -0.63
CA LYS A 176 26.46 33.05 -0.48
C LYS A 176 26.99 33.66 -1.78
N ASP A 177 26.67 33.01 -2.90
CA ASP A 177 27.12 33.44 -4.24
C ASP A 177 26.22 34.54 -4.80
N GLY A 178 25.17 34.97 -4.08
CA GLY A 178 24.27 36.03 -4.51
C GLY A 178 23.30 35.64 -5.63
N VAL A 179 23.14 34.34 -5.86
CA VAL A 179 22.19 33.77 -6.83
C VAL A 179 20.75 33.95 -6.37
N ILE A 180 20.51 33.78 -5.05
CA ILE A 180 19.23 34.01 -4.39
C ILE A 180 19.41 34.93 -3.18
N ASP A 181 18.37 35.70 -2.85
CA ASP A 181 18.32 36.51 -1.66
C ASP A 181 17.90 35.76 -0.40
N GLN A 182 17.79 36.44 0.76
CA GLN A 182 17.41 35.83 2.02
C GLN A 182 15.93 35.38 2.03
N TRP A 183 15.07 36.13 1.38
CA TRP A 183 13.63 35.83 1.35
C TRP A 183 13.34 34.67 0.40
N GLU A 184 14.00 34.63 -0.73
CA GLU A 184 13.94 33.54 -1.71
C GLU A 184 14.47 32.25 -1.12
N GLN A 185 15.59 32.29 -0.38
CA GLN A 185 16.08 31.13 0.37
C GLN A 185 15.01 30.62 1.36
N LEU A 186 14.39 31.51 2.13
CA LEU A 186 13.36 31.12 3.09
C LEU A 186 12.16 30.46 2.40
N GLN A 187 11.76 30.96 1.22
CA GLN A 187 10.66 30.37 0.44
C GLN A 187 11.00 28.99 -0.10
N LEU A 188 12.24 28.74 -0.50
CA LEU A 188 12.72 27.42 -0.94
C LEU A 188 12.89 26.45 0.24
N ASP A 189 13.37 26.96 1.38
CA ASP A 189 13.56 26.19 2.61
C ASP A 189 12.25 25.57 3.12
N LEU A 190 11.12 26.27 2.97
CA LEU A 190 9.80 25.73 3.36
C LEU A 190 9.48 24.41 2.64
N HIS A 191 9.75 24.34 1.34
CA HIS A 191 9.53 23.13 0.54
C HIS A 191 10.56 22.06 0.86
N ALA A 192 11.83 22.42 1.00
CA ALA A 192 12.89 21.48 1.39
C ALA A 192 12.61 20.85 2.77
N LYS A 193 12.13 21.64 3.75
CA LYS A 193 11.69 21.13 5.05
C LYS A 193 10.55 20.14 4.91
N THR A 194 9.55 20.46 4.10
CA THR A 194 8.35 19.60 3.93
C THR A 194 8.71 18.24 3.34
N LEU A 195 9.77 18.12 2.53
CA LEU A 195 10.24 16.80 2.07
C LEU A 195 10.59 15.90 3.26
N MET A 196 11.28 16.42 4.28
CA MET A 196 11.63 15.65 5.48
C MET A 196 10.44 15.43 6.41
N ASP A 197 9.49 16.36 6.48
CA ASP A 197 8.23 16.18 7.23
C ASP A 197 7.41 15.02 6.65
N ILE A 198 7.39 14.89 5.31
CA ILE A 198 6.75 13.77 4.62
C ILE A 198 7.50 12.47 4.89
N CYS A 199 8.84 12.48 4.84
CA CYS A 199 9.65 11.31 5.17
C CYS A 199 9.34 10.80 6.58
N GLY A 200 9.37 11.67 7.59
CA GLY A 200 9.05 11.29 8.96
C GLY A 200 7.62 10.79 9.15
N SER A 201 6.67 11.39 8.43
CA SER A 201 5.25 10.94 8.46
C SER A 201 5.06 9.57 7.83
N THR A 202 5.71 9.28 6.70
CA THR A 202 5.66 7.96 6.05
C THR A 202 6.37 6.89 6.87
N GLU A 203 7.49 7.22 7.50
CA GLU A 203 8.17 6.32 8.46
C GLU A 203 7.30 6.00 9.68
N ARG A 204 6.56 6.98 10.19
CA ARG A 204 5.61 6.76 11.30
C ARG A 204 4.56 5.74 10.89
N ILE A 205 3.99 5.86 9.67
CA ILE A 205 3.04 4.87 9.14
C ILE A 205 3.70 3.49 9.07
N LEU A 206 4.91 3.38 8.56
CA LEU A 206 5.64 2.12 8.45
C LEU A 206 5.90 1.48 9.83
N LYS A 207 6.38 2.26 10.80
CA LYS A 207 6.82 1.80 12.12
C LYS A 207 5.69 1.60 13.14
N SER A 208 4.45 1.99 12.83
CA SER A 208 3.28 1.89 13.71
C SER A 208 2.20 0.99 13.12
N PRO A 209 2.44 -0.33 12.95
CA PRO A 209 1.43 -1.26 12.47
C PRO A 209 0.30 -1.41 13.50
N ILE A 210 -0.85 -1.94 13.07
CA ILE A 210 -1.95 -2.27 13.97
C ILE A 210 -1.49 -3.34 14.97
N ALA A 211 -1.90 -3.19 16.24
CA ALA A 211 -1.48 -4.08 17.32
C ALA A 211 -1.72 -5.56 16.99
N GLY A 212 -0.68 -6.40 17.14
CA GLY A 212 -0.76 -7.82 16.83
C GLY A 212 -1.80 -8.58 17.67
N SER A 213 -2.03 -8.15 18.93
CA SER A 213 -3.07 -8.70 19.79
C SER A 213 -4.48 -8.48 19.23
N TYR A 214 -4.73 -7.33 18.59
CA TYR A 214 -6.01 -7.05 17.93
C TYR A 214 -6.22 -7.98 16.71
N LYS A 215 -5.19 -8.16 15.90
CA LYS A 215 -5.23 -9.11 14.76
C LYS A 215 -5.48 -10.54 15.23
N LEU A 216 -4.79 -10.97 16.28
CA LEU A 216 -4.97 -12.30 16.86
C LEU A 216 -6.41 -12.50 17.34
N LEU A 217 -6.97 -11.53 18.09
CA LEU A 217 -8.34 -11.60 18.59
C LEU A 217 -9.34 -11.73 17.43
N LEU A 218 -9.15 -10.94 16.38
CA LEU A 218 -10.00 -10.97 15.21
C LEU A 218 -9.92 -12.32 14.50
N TRP A 219 -8.72 -12.85 14.25
CA TRP A 219 -8.53 -14.17 13.65
C TRP A 219 -9.16 -15.30 14.47
N LEU A 220 -9.00 -15.27 15.80
CA LEU A 220 -9.65 -16.23 16.69
C LEU A 220 -11.18 -16.12 16.59
N GLY A 221 -11.72 -14.91 16.56
CA GLY A 221 -13.15 -14.67 16.36
C GLY A 221 -13.67 -15.22 15.04
N LEU A 222 -12.93 -14.98 13.94
CA LEU A 222 -13.28 -15.51 12.61
C LEU A 222 -13.28 -17.03 12.58
N LEU A 223 -12.26 -17.67 13.15
CA LEU A 223 -12.17 -19.12 13.24
C LEU A 223 -13.30 -19.70 14.08
N LEU A 224 -13.59 -19.08 15.23
CA LEU A 224 -14.70 -19.50 16.09
C LEU A 224 -16.05 -19.38 15.38
N ASN A 225 -16.26 -18.27 14.68
CA ASN A 225 -17.50 -18.08 13.90
C ASN A 225 -17.68 -19.18 12.85
N VAL A 226 -16.65 -19.43 12.05
CA VAL A 226 -16.71 -20.45 10.99
C VAL A 226 -16.82 -21.87 11.57
N ALA A 227 -16.23 -22.14 12.72
CA ALA A 227 -16.37 -23.42 13.41
C ALA A 227 -17.78 -23.65 13.96
N CYS A 228 -18.41 -22.60 14.51
CA CYS A 228 -19.74 -22.70 15.12
C CYS A 228 -20.88 -22.60 14.09
N LEU A 229 -20.75 -21.75 13.07
CA LEU A 229 -21.82 -21.39 12.15
C LEU A 229 -22.48 -22.60 11.43
N PRO A 230 -21.76 -23.64 10.97
CA PRO A 230 -22.39 -24.83 10.38
C PRO A 230 -23.38 -25.55 11.33
N TRP A 231 -23.04 -25.65 12.61
CA TRP A 231 -23.92 -26.30 13.62
C TRP A 231 -25.22 -25.54 13.83
N PHE A 232 -25.28 -24.26 13.53
CA PHE A 232 -26.51 -23.46 13.58
C PHE A 232 -27.31 -23.53 12.27
N LEU A 233 -26.63 -23.62 11.13
CA LEU A 233 -27.27 -23.59 9.81
C LEU A 233 -27.80 -24.97 9.39
N VAL A 234 -27.04 -26.03 9.64
CA VAL A 234 -27.36 -27.39 9.17
C VAL A 234 -28.74 -27.88 9.64
N PRO A 235 -29.15 -27.72 10.92
CA PRO A 235 -30.46 -28.16 11.37
C PRO A 235 -31.64 -27.49 10.65
N SER A 236 -31.44 -26.25 10.14
CA SER A 236 -32.48 -25.49 9.46
C SER A 236 -32.44 -25.61 7.94
N PHE A 237 -31.25 -25.69 7.36
CA PHE A 237 -31.03 -25.60 5.91
C PHE A 237 -30.44 -26.87 5.27
N HIS A 238 -30.07 -27.87 6.08
CA HIS A 238 -29.49 -29.14 5.59
C HIS A 238 -28.37 -28.90 4.57
N PHE A 239 -28.42 -29.53 3.40
CA PHE A 239 -27.37 -29.37 2.33
C PHE A 239 -27.24 -27.96 1.78
N TRP A 240 -28.25 -27.10 1.91
CA TRP A 240 -28.14 -25.69 1.53
C TRP A 240 -27.19 -24.89 2.42
N SER A 241 -26.83 -25.43 3.58
CA SER A 241 -25.81 -24.84 4.45
C SER A 241 -24.43 -24.78 3.78
N ILE A 242 -24.11 -25.71 2.87
CA ILE A 242 -22.82 -25.78 2.18
C ILE A 242 -22.56 -24.54 1.31
N PRO A 243 -23.43 -24.18 0.33
CA PRO A 243 -23.23 -22.96 -0.45
C PRO A 243 -23.32 -21.68 0.40
N MET A 244 -24.16 -21.67 1.45
CA MET A 244 -24.23 -20.53 2.38
C MET A 244 -22.91 -20.32 3.11
N MET A 245 -22.30 -21.38 3.62
CA MET A 245 -21.01 -21.34 4.30
C MET A 245 -19.88 -20.95 3.35
N LEU A 246 -19.89 -21.43 2.11
CA LEU A 246 -18.92 -21.06 1.10
C LEU A 246 -18.95 -19.54 0.84
N ILE A 247 -20.13 -18.98 0.62
CA ILE A 247 -20.31 -17.55 0.38
C ILE A 247 -19.89 -16.74 1.60
N SER A 248 -20.37 -17.11 2.79
CA SER A 248 -20.07 -16.39 4.04
C SER A 248 -18.58 -16.40 4.34
N SER A 249 -17.91 -17.55 4.27
CA SER A 249 -16.48 -17.66 4.54
C SER A 249 -15.65 -16.91 3.50
N TYR A 250 -16.03 -16.95 2.22
CA TYR A 250 -15.35 -16.20 1.18
C TYR A 250 -15.33 -14.69 1.46
N PHE A 251 -16.48 -14.11 1.82
CA PHE A 251 -16.55 -12.69 2.13
C PHE A 251 -15.83 -12.33 3.43
N ILE A 252 -16.04 -13.10 4.50
CA ILE A 252 -15.45 -12.83 5.81
C ILE A 252 -13.92 -12.85 5.74
N PHE A 253 -13.33 -13.93 5.23
CA PHE A 253 -11.87 -14.03 5.09
C PHE A 253 -11.34 -13.15 3.97
N GLY A 254 -12.11 -12.90 2.91
CA GLY A 254 -11.75 -12.01 1.83
C GLY A 254 -11.57 -10.57 2.31
N ILE A 255 -12.48 -10.07 3.14
CA ILE A 255 -12.38 -8.71 3.72
C ILE A 255 -11.14 -8.60 4.62
N GLU A 256 -10.85 -9.61 5.45
CA GLU A 256 -9.67 -9.58 6.33
C GLU A 256 -8.37 -9.61 5.54
N LEU A 257 -8.27 -10.43 4.50
CA LEU A 257 -7.09 -10.48 3.64
C LEU A 257 -6.88 -9.17 2.87
N LEU A 258 -7.95 -8.57 2.37
CA LEU A 258 -7.89 -7.25 1.75
C LEU A 258 -7.44 -6.16 2.74
N ALA A 259 -7.94 -6.22 3.98
CA ALA A 259 -7.53 -5.28 5.02
C ALA A 259 -6.04 -5.45 5.39
N GLU A 260 -5.53 -6.70 5.38
CA GLU A 260 -4.11 -6.97 5.62
C GLU A 260 -3.20 -6.42 4.52
N GLU A 261 -3.61 -6.54 3.25
CA GLU A 261 -2.90 -5.93 2.12
C GLU A 261 -2.89 -4.41 2.23
N VAL A 262 -4.05 -3.78 2.33
CA VAL A 262 -4.20 -2.31 2.38
C VAL A 262 -3.50 -1.69 3.60
N GLU A 263 -3.31 -2.43 4.69
CA GLU A 263 -2.58 -1.98 5.87
C GLU A 263 -1.11 -1.63 5.57
N ARG A 264 -0.50 -2.22 4.53
CA ARG A 264 0.92 -2.06 4.16
C ARG A 264 1.07 -1.29 2.85
N PRO A 265 0.82 0.02 2.83
CA PRO A 265 0.67 0.78 1.58
C PRO A 265 1.94 0.92 0.75
N PHE A 266 3.12 0.58 1.27
CA PHE A 266 4.42 0.75 0.61
C PHE A 266 4.99 -0.54 0.01
N ASP A 267 4.37 -1.69 0.28
CA ASP A 267 4.81 -2.97 -0.26
C ASP A 267 4.65 -3.00 -1.80
N PRO A 268 5.38 -3.82 -2.53
CA PRO A 268 5.30 -3.90 -3.99
C PRO A 268 4.18 -4.85 -4.46
N LEU A 269 2.98 -4.77 -3.86
CA LEU A 269 1.83 -5.59 -4.23
C LEU A 269 0.87 -4.81 -5.16
N PRO A 270 0.03 -5.48 -5.95
CA PRO A 270 -0.85 -4.82 -6.93
C PRO A 270 -1.85 -3.82 -6.35
N ASN A 271 -2.28 -4.00 -5.09
CA ASN A 271 -3.24 -3.13 -4.40
C ASN A 271 -2.58 -2.00 -3.61
N ASP A 272 -1.24 -1.95 -3.58
CA ASP A 272 -0.49 -0.94 -2.85
C ASP A 272 -0.37 0.36 -3.65
N LEU A 273 0.27 1.36 -3.05
CA LEU A 273 0.50 2.62 -3.74
C LEU A 273 1.48 2.42 -4.91
N PRO A 274 1.16 2.92 -6.10
CA PRO A 274 2.02 2.82 -7.27
C PRO A 274 3.21 3.77 -7.17
N LEU A 275 4.12 3.51 -6.21
CA LEU A 275 5.23 4.39 -5.86
C LEU A 275 6.15 4.65 -7.05
N GLU A 276 6.35 3.65 -7.94
CA GLU A 276 7.14 3.80 -9.16
C GLU A 276 6.56 4.89 -10.07
N ALA A 277 5.26 4.83 -10.33
CA ALA A 277 4.57 5.80 -11.17
C ALA A 277 4.57 7.20 -10.53
N ILE A 278 4.47 7.28 -9.19
CA ILE A 278 4.53 8.56 -8.47
C ILE A 278 5.94 9.15 -8.57
N CYS A 279 6.99 8.36 -8.36
CA CYS A 279 8.38 8.81 -8.52
C CYS A 279 8.67 9.27 -9.96
N ALA A 280 8.19 8.53 -10.96
CA ALA A 280 8.31 8.91 -12.36
C ALA A 280 7.59 10.24 -12.65
N THR A 281 6.40 10.46 -12.09
CA THR A 281 5.65 11.72 -12.19
C THR A 281 6.41 12.88 -11.55
N ILE A 282 7.06 12.66 -10.39
CA ILE A 282 7.91 13.67 -9.75
C ILE A 282 9.10 14.01 -10.65
N LYS A 283 9.82 12.99 -11.14
CA LYS A 283 10.96 13.17 -12.05
C LYS A 283 10.55 14.02 -13.25
N GLN A 284 9.50 13.61 -13.96
CA GLN A 284 8.99 14.34 -15.15
C GLN A 284 8.60 15.78 -14.81
N SER A 285 7.85 16.01 -13.73
CA SER A 285 7.43 17.36 -13.33
C SER A 285 8.61 18.26 -12.97
N VAL A 286 9.65 17.72 -12.36
CA VAL A 286 10.88 18.46 -12.02
C VAL A 286 11.69 18.77 -13.27
N GLU A 287 11.84 17.83 -14.20
CA GLU A 287 12.50 18.02 -15.50
C GLU A 287 11.84 19.12 -16.31
N GLU A 288 10.51 19.07 -16.43
CA GLU A 288 9.72 20.09 -17.13
C GLU A 288 9.88 21.48 -16.48
N SER A 289 9.80 21.55 -15.14
CA SER A 289 9.89 22.82 -14.42
C SER A 289 11.26 23.48 -14.47
N LEU A 290 12.35 22.71 -14.48
CA LEU A 290 13.73 23.19 -14.53
C LEU A 290 14.31 23.22 -15.96
N GLU A 291 13.53 22.79 -16.96
CA GLU A 291 13.94 22.72 -18.38
C GLU A 291 15.22 21.87 -18.58
N VAL A 292 15.28 20.70 -17.93
CA VAL A 292 16.42 19.78 -17.99
C VAL A 292 15.94 18.35 -18.24
N VAL A 293 16.85 17.46 -18.66
CA VAL A 293 16.57 16.01 -18.82
C VAL A 293 17.53 15.22 -17.93
N ILE A 294 16.96 14.44 -17.01
CA ILE A 294 17.71 13.54 -16.13
C ILE A 294 17.90 12.21 -16.84
N SER A 295 19.08 11.96 -17.33
CA SER A 295 19.46 10.69 -17.97
C SER A 295 19.52 9.53 -16.97
#